data_ffa51d03e5c235221f38ba2fb477bf12
#
_entry.id   ffa51d03e5c235221f38ba2fb477bf12
#
_cell.length_a   1.000
_cell.length_b   1.000
_cell.length_c   1.000
_cell.angle_alpha   90.00
_cell.angle_beta   90.00
_cell.angle_gamma   90.00
#
_symmetry.space_group_name_H-M   'P 1'
#
loop_
_entity.id
_entity.type
_entity.pdbx_description
1 polymer ?
#
loop_
_entity_poly.entity_id
_entity_poly.type
_entity_poly.pdbx_seq_one_letter_code
_entity_poly.pdbx_strand_id
1 'polypeptide(L)'
;MKYSILILTLLIFCVSGRSQTVSGQEDRTYWISVLSQVADPLLSNMSKGELRKNMPVETISGVAKPSNARTTHLEALGRLLVGMAPWLELGPDKTQEGQLREKYIQLMLKSIEHGFMDFFFLFKRTLL
;
A
#
# COMPACT_ATOMS: atom_id res chain seq x y z
N MET A 1 46.93 -38.69 -0.96
CA MET A 1 46.40 -38.14 -2.22
C MET A 1 44.87 -38.22 -2.36
N LYS A 2 44.18 -39.30 -1.93
CA LYS A 2 42.71 -39.41 -2.05
C LYS A 2 41.93 -38.34 -1.25
N TYR A 3 42.38 -37.96 -0.08
CA TYR A 3 41.72 -36.96 0.79
C TYR A 3 41.96 -35.51 0.33
N SER A 4 43.07 -35.25 -0.37
CA SER A 4 43.36 -33.91 -0.89
C SER A 4 42.40 -33.50 -2.02
N ILE A 5 41.96 -34.43 -2.83
CA ILE A 5 41.00 -34.21 -3.91
C ILE A 5 39.60 -33.95 -3.31
N LEU A 6 39.22 -34.66 -2.24
CA LEU A 6 37.95 -34.54 -1.57
C LEU A 6 37.80 -33.18 -0.84
N ILE A 7 38.88 -32.69 -0.25
CA ILE A 7 38.94 -31.36 0.38
C ILE A 7 38.86 -30.26 -0.68
N LEU A 8 39.51 -30.43 -1.81
CA LEU A 8 39.48 -29.44 -2.91
C LEU A 8 38.11 -29.36 -3.55
N THR A 9 37.40 -30.47 -3.73
CA THR A 9 36.00 -30.46 -4.23
C THR A 9 35.02 -29.84 -3.23
N LEU A 10 35.20 -30.04 -1.93
CA LEU A 10 34.39 -29.43 -0.89
C LEU A 10 34.57 -27.93 -0.85
N LEU A 11 35.81 -27.44 -1.02
CA LEU A 11 36.10 -25.98 -1.08
C LEU A 11 35.50 -25.32 -2.31
N ILE A 12 35.45 -25.98 -3.46
CA ILE A 12 34.85 -25.46 -4.68
C ILE A 12 33.33 -25.33 -4.52
N PHE A 13 32.69 -26.26 -3.81
CA PHE A 13 31.22 -26.19 -3.55
C PHE A 13 30.82 -25.05 -2.62
N CYS A 14 31.68 -24.67 -1.67
CA CYS A 14 31.41 -23.53 -0.77
C CYS A 14 31.46 -22.15 -1.45
N VAL A 15 32.14 -22.01 -2.59
CA VAL A 15 32.27 -20.73 -3.31
C VAL A 15 31.08 -20.45 -4.25
N SER A 16 30.26 -21.46 -4.55
CA SER A 16 29.16 -21.34 -5.50
C SER A 16 27.87 -20.77 -4.90
N GLY A 17 27.84 -20.54 -3.60
CA GLY A 17 26.72 -19.89 -2.90
C GLY A 17 26.73 -18.36 -3.09
N ARG A 18 26.72 -17.86 -4.32
CA ARG A 18 26.38 -16.45 -4.56
C ARG A 18 24.90 -16.27 -4.28
N SER A 19 24.58 -15.89 -3.05
CA SER A 19 23.33 -15.20 -2.78
C SER A 19 23.28 -13.99 -3.72
N GLN A 20 22.30 -13.94 -4.60
CA GLN A 20 21.98 -12.71 -5.31
C GLN A 20 21.50 -11.72 -4.24
N THR A 21 22.40 -10.89 -3.76
CA THR A 21 22.00 -9.71 -2.97
C THR A 21 21.36 -8.75 -3.95
N VAL A 22 20.05 -8.87 -4.14
CA VAL A 22 19.26 -7.77 -4.67
C VAL A 22 19.60 -6.57 -3.79
N SER A 23 20.02 -5.46 -4.38
CA SER A 23 20.41 -4.31 -3.58
C SER A 23 19.18 -3.84 -2.80
N GLY A 24 19.29 -3.51 -1.53
CA GLY A 24 18.16 -2.99 -0.74
C GLY A 24 17.51 -1.75 -1.37
N GLN A 25 18.22 -1.07 -2.27
CA GLN A 25 17.71 0.05 -3.06
C GLN A 25 16.76 -0.42 -4.17
N GLU A 26 17.05 -1.54 -4.83
CA GLU A 26 16.16 -2.11 -5.86
C GLU A 26 14.88 -2.63 -5.23
N ASP A 27 14.98 -3.34 -4.10
CA ASP A 27 13.83 -3.79 -3.33
C ASP A 27 12.97 -2.60 -2.89
N ARG A 28 13.58 -1.54 -2.38
CA ARG A 28 12.89 -0.33 -1.97
C ARG A 28 12.12 0.29 -3.13
N THR A 29 12.75 0.44 -4.29
CA THR A 29 12.12 0.99 -5.50
C THR A 29 10.94 0.12 -5.95
N TYR A 30 11.11 -1.20 -5.94
CA TYR A 30 10.05 -2.13 -6.25
C TYR A 30 8.83 -1.97 -5.30
N TRP A 31 9.07 -1.97 -3.99
CA TRP A 31 7.99 -1.85 -3.01
C TRP A 31 7.28 -0.51 -3.06
N ILE A 32 7.99 0.59 -3.35
CA ILE A 32 7.37 1.90 -3.58
C ILE A 32 6.48 1.87 -4.83
N SER A 33 6.88 1.18 -5.89
CA SER A 33 6.05 1.03 -7.08
C SER A 33 4.77 0.24 -6.81
N VAL A 34 4.86 -0.86 -6.04
CA VAL A 34 3.70 -1.65 -5.60
C VAL A 34 2.77 -0.81 -4.72
N LEU A 35 3.34 -0.07 -3.76
CA LEU A 35 2.59 0.84 -2.91
C LEU A 35 1.80 1.86 -3.74
N SER A 36 2.43 2.45 -4.76
CA SER A 36 1.80 3.42 -5.66
C SER A 36 0.64 2.81 -6.44
N GLN A 37 0.79 1.59 -6.94
CA GLN A 37 -0.28 0.88 -7.67
C GLN A 37 -1.51 0.62 -6.80
N VAL A 38 -1.32 0.38 -5.51
CA VAL A 38 -2.43 0.18 -4.55
C VAL A 38 -3.02 1.52 -4.09
N ALA A 39 -2.17 2.51 -3.81
CA ALA A 39 -2.58 3.78 -3.21
C ALA A 39 -3.25 4.74 -4.22
N ASP A 40 -2.73 4.83 -5.44
CA ASP A 40 -3.20 5.80 -6.44
C ASP A 40 -4.70 5.69 -6.75
N PRO A 41 -5.26 4.51 -7.09
CA PRO A 41 -6.69 4.42 -7.41
C PRO A 41 -7.58 4.79 -6.21
N LEU A 42 -7.20 4.41 -4.99
CA LEU A 42 -7.98 4.71 -3.80
C LEU A 42 -7.91 6.21 -3.46
N LEU A 43 -6.70 6.74 -3.27
CA LEU A 43 -6.49 8.12 -2.79
C LEU A 43 -6.86 9.16 -3.84
N SER A 44 -6.60 8.91 -5.13
CA SER A 44 -6.97 9.84 -6.20
C SER A 44 -8.48 10.02 -6.33
N ASN A 45 -9.25 8.96 -6.13
CA ASN A 45 -10.70 9.05 -6.17
C ASN A 45 -11.28 9.60 -4.85
N MET A 46 -10.73 9.15 -3.72
CA MET A 46 -11.25 9.57 -2.41
C MET A 46 -10.99 11.04 -2.13
N SER A 47 -9.80 11.55 -2.49
CA SER A 47 -9.46 12.98 -2.34
C SER A 47 -10.33 13.93 -3.16
N LYS A 48 -11.12 13.40 -4.10
CA LYS A 48 -12.08 14.13 -4.92
C LYS A 48 -13.54 13.85 -4.53
N GLY A 49 -13.77 12.96 -3.55
CA GLY A 49 -15.12 12.49 -3.19
C GLY A 49 -15.77 11.60 -4.27
N GLU A 50 -15.00 11.04 -5.18
CA GLU A 50 -15.50 10.25 -6.31
C GLU A 50 -15.37 8.72 -6.12
N LEU A 51 -14.84 8.28 -4.96
CA LEU A 51 -14.51 6.87 -4.75
C LEU A 51 -15.71 5.94 -4.95
N ARG A 52 -16.88 6.29 -4.41
CA ARG A 52 -18.09 5.46 -4.50
C ARG A 52 -18.60 5.33 -5.93
N LYS A 53 -18.37 6.34 -6.77
CA LYS A 53 -18.76 6.35 -8.17
C LYS A 53 -17.83 5.48 -9.02
N ASN A 54 -16.52 5.63 -8.79
CA ASN A 54 -15.50 5.05 -9.64
C ASN A 54 -15.04 3.65 -9.19
N MET A 55 -15.25 3.33 -7.91
CA MET A 55 -14.92 2.03 -7.30
C MET A 55 -16.12 1.50 -6.51
N PRO A 56 -17.21 1.08 -7.17
CA PRO A 56 -18.38 0.53 -6.50
C PRO A 56 -18.03 -0.75 -5.74
N VAL A 57 -18.65 -0.95 -4.58
CA VAL A 57 -18.47 -2.19 -3.81
C VAL A 57 -19.23 -3.32 -4.50
N GLU A 58 -18.52 -4.32 -4.95
CA GLU A 58 -19.10 -5.52 -5.53
C GLU A 58 -19.64 -6.43 -4.40
N THR A 59 -20.82 -6.99 -4.63
CA THR A 59 -21.46 -7.94 -3.72
C THR A 59 -21.82 -9.20 -4.47
N ILE A 60 -21.81 -10.35 -3.79
CA ILE A 60 -22.21 -11.62 -4.38
C ILE A 60 -23.69 -11.55 -4.76
N SER A 61 -24.01 -11.95 -6.01
CA SER A 61 -25.39 -11.99 -6.52
C SER A 61 -26.28 -12.87 -5.63
N GLY A 62 -27.48 -12.37 -5.29
CA GLY A 62 -28.45 -13.10 -4.47
C GLY A 62 -28.27 -12.99 -2.96
N VAL A 63 -27.23 -12.34 -2.49
CA VAL A 63 -27.04 -12.02 -1.07
C VAL A 63 -27.48 -10.59 -0.79
N ALA A 64 -28.27 -10.38 0.26
CA ALA A 64 -28.59 -9.01 0.71
C ALA A 64 -27.31 -8.21 0.90
N LYS A 65 -27.32 -6.95 0.45
CA LYS A 65 -26.13 -6.08 0.60
C LYS A 65 -25.67 -6.10 2.05
N PRO A 66 -24.45 -6.58 2.33
CA PRO A 66 -23.97 -6.66 3.69
C PRO A 66 -23.95 -5.26 4.32
N SER A 67 -24.28 -5.18 5.59
CA SER A 67 -24.26 -3.91 6.35
C SER A 67 -22.91 -3.20 6.29
N ASN A 68 -21.82 -3.97 6.13
CA ASN A 68 -20.46 -3.48 6.00
C ASN A 68 -20.13 -2.87 4.62
N ALA A 69 -20.95 -3.06 3.57
CA ALA A 69 -20.74 -2.42 2.28
C ALA A 69 -20.68 -0.89 2.37
N ARG A 70 -21.29 -0.29 3.41
CA ARG A 70 -21.24 1.16 3.66
C ARG A 70 -19.90 1.63 4.19
N THR A 71 -19.18 0.77 4.91
CA THR A 71 -17.90 1.08 5.56
C THR A 71 -16.69 0.60 4.79
N THR A 72 -16.88 -0.16 3.71
CA THR A 72 -15.79 -0.77 2.92
C THR A 72 -14.77 0.26 2.45
N HIS A 73 -15.20 1.41 1.95
CA HIS A 73 -14.26 2.45 1.49
C HIS A 73 -13.48 3.09 2.64
N LEU A 74 -14.12 3.28 3.80
CA LEU A 74 -13.45 3.79 4.99
C LEU A 74 -12.45 2.78 5.54
N GLU A 75 -12.81 1.50 5.52
CA GLU A 75 -11.91 0.41 5.89
C GLU A 75 -10.70 0.33 4.96
N ALA A 76 -10.91 0.48 3.64
CA ALA A 76 -9.82 0.51 2.67
C ALA A 76 -8.85 1.67 2.95
N LEU A 77 -9.38 2.88 3.23
CA LEU A 77 -8.56 4.03 3.63
C LEU A 77 -7.77 3.76 4.91
N GLY A 78 -8.44 3.24 5.95
CA GLY A 78 -7.81 2.96 7.24
C GLY A 78 -6.68 1.94 7.13
N ARG A 79 -6.88 0.86 6.37
CA ARG A 79 -5.83 -0.16 6.11
C ARG A 79 -4.65 0.42 5.33
N LEU A 80 -4.94 1.23 4.29
CA LEU A 80 -3.89 1.89 3.51
C LEU A 80 -3.11 2.88 4.38
N LEU A 81 -3.79 3.69 5.20
CA LEU A 81 -3.14 4.65 6.10
C LEU A 81 -2.19 3.94 7.07
N VAL A 82 -2.65 2.88 7.73
CA VAL A 82 -1.80 2.10 8.65
C VAL A 82 -0.57 1.54 7.94
N GLY A 83 -0.74 1.02 6.71
CA GLY A 83 0.38 0.48 5.94
C GLY A 83 1.37 1.56 5.45
N MET A 84 0.89 2.77 5.16
CA MET A 84 1.72 3.86 4.65
C MET A 84 2.33 4.75 5.75
N ALA A 85 1.74 4.80 6.93
CA ALA A 85 2.12 5.75 7.99
C ALA A 85 3.63 5.77 8.28
N PRO A 86 4.33 4.65 8.47
CA PRO A 86 5.76 4.67 8.76
C PRO A 86 6.61 5.27 7.64
N TRP A 87 6.15 5.13 6.39
CA TRP A 87 6.83 5.71 5.23
C TRP A 87 6.52 7.20 5.08
N LEU A 88 5.28 7.62 5.35
CA LEU A 88 4.85 9.02 5.30
C LEU A 88 5.49 9.85 6.41
N GLU A 89 5.76 9.27 7.59
CA GLU A 89 6.45 9.92 8.72
C GLU A 89 7.85 10.42 8.38
N LEU A 90 8.50 9.84 7.37
CA LEU A 90 9.80 10.32 6.89
C LEU A 90 9.73 11.74 6.30
N GLY A 91 8.54 12.22 5.98
CA GLY A 91 8.30 13.55 5.43
C GLY A 91 8.82 13.75 4.01
N PRO A 92 8.56 14.93 3.41
CA PRO A 92 9.05 15.26 2.09
C PRO A 92 10.55 15.60 2.13
N ASP A 93 11.24 15.29 1.03
CA ASP A 93 12.61 15.71 0.76
C ASP A 93 12.82 15.97 -0.74
N LYS A 94 14.06 16.31 -1.15
CA LYS A 94 14.39 16.65 -2.55
C LYS A 94 14.54 15.42 -3.47
N THR A 95 14.48 14.22 -2.94
CA THR A 95 14.53 12.98 -3.73
C THR A 95 13.23 12.74 -4.47
N GLN A 96 13.25 11.91 -5.51
CA GLN A 96 12.01 11.47 -6.18
C GLN A 96 11.05 10.79 -5.21
N GLU A 97 11.57 10.00 -4.29
CA GLU A 97 10.78 9.35 -3.25
C GLU A 97 10.18 10.35 -2.27
N GLY A 98 10.94 11.38 -1.85
CA GLY A 98 10.46 12.44 -0.98
C GLY A 98 9.35 13.29 -1.62
N GLN A 99 9.46 13.58 -2.91
CA GLN A 99 8.39 14.25 -3.67
C GLN A 99 7.14 13.37 -3.80
N LEU A 100 7.32 12.06 -3.94
CA LEU A 100 6.21 11.11 -3.95
C LEU A 100 5.53 11.05 -2.58
N ARG A 101 6.29 11.07 -1.48
CA ARG A 101 5.72 11.18 -0.13
C ARG A 101 4.89 12.45 0.04
N GLU A 102 5.40 13.59 -0.41
CA GLU A 102 4.65 14.86 -0.39
C GLU A 102 3.29 14.71 -1.09
N LYS A 103 3.28 14.17 -2.31
CA LYS A 103 2.04 13.88 -3.05
C LYS A 103 1.07 13.05 -2.21
N TYR A 104 1.54 11.96 -1.62
CA TYR A 104 0.68 11.05 -0.85
C TYR A 104 0.23 11.63 0.49
N ILE A 105 1.04 12.44 1.15
CA ILE A 105 0.63 13.18 2.33
C ILE A 105 -0.57 14.07 2.00
N GLN A 106 -0.49 14.85 0.91
CA GLN A 106 -1.57 15.74 0.49
C GLN A 106 -2.84 14.98 0.08
N LEU A 107 -2.70 13.89 -0.67
CA LEU A 107 -3.82 13.03 -1.06
C LEU A 107 -4.47 12.38 0.17
N MET A 108 -3.67 11.92 1.13
CA MET A 108 -4.17 11.28 2.36
C MET A 108 -4.96 12.26 3.21
N LEU A 109 -4.45 13.48 3.43
CA LEU A 109 -5.15 14.53 4.19
C LEU A 109 -6.52 14.85 3.57
N LYS A 110 -6.58 15.05 2.25
CA LYS A 110 -7.85 15.27 1.54
C LYS A 110 -8.78 14.07 1.61
N SER A 111 -8.22 12.85 1.53
CA SER A 111 -9.01 11.62 1.62
C SER A 111 -9.62 11.42 3.00
N ILE A 112 -8.91 11.79 4.06
CA ILE A 112 -9.43 11.78 5.43
C ILE A 112 -10.58 12.79 5.57
N GLU A 113 -10.40 14.00 5.06
CA GLU A 113 -11.44 15.04 5.07
C GLU A 113 -12.72 14.54 4.40
N HIS A 114 -12.65 14.04 3.17
CA HIS A 114 -13.81 13.51 2.45
C HIS A 114 -14.40 12.25 3.10
N GLY A 115 -13.55 11.35 3.56
CA GLY A 115 -13.98 10.11 4.22
C GLY A 115 -14.71 10.37 5.53
N PHE A 116 -14.28 11.36 6.31
CA PHE A 116 -14.93 11.77 7.54
C PHE A 116 -16.28 12.43 7.27
N MET A 117 -16.37 13.31 6.28
CA MET A 117 -17.63 13.94 5.87
C MET A 117 -18.64 12.89 5.39
N ASP A 118 -18.24 11.94 4.57
CA ASP A 118 -19.08 10.82 4.12
C ASP A 118 -19.64 10.00 5.30
N PHE A 119 -18.78 9.69 6.28
CA PHE A 119 -19.19 8.98 7.50
C PHE A 119 -20.19 9.79 8.33
N PHE A 120 -19.95 11.09 8.50
CA PHE A 120 -20.84 11.99 9.25
C PHE A 120 -22.22 12.09 8.60
N PHE A 121 -22.30 12.23 7.29
CA PHE A 121 -23.58 12.25 6.57
C PHE A 121 -24.35 10.93 6.66
N LEU A 122 -23.64 9.81 6.60
CA LEU A 122 -24.24 8.48 6.76
C LEU A 122 -24.80 8.30 8.19
N PHE A 123 -24.04 8.71 9.19
CA PHE A 123 -24.46 8.63 10.60
C PHE A 123 -25.70 9.49 10.86
N LYS A 124 -25.70 10.73 10.39
CA LYS A 124 -26.86 11.63 10.51
C LYS A 124 -28.12 11.07 9.85
N ARG A 125 -27.99 10.42 8.68
CA ARG A 125 -29.14 9.81 7.98
C ARG A 125 -29.68 8.55 8.69
N THR A 126 -28.92 7.92 9.53
CA THR A 126 -29.34 6.71 10.29
C THR A 126 -30.05 7.09 11.59
N LEU A 127 -29.84 8.31 12.10
CA LEU A 127 -30.44 8.81 13.35
C LEU A 127 -31.74 9.63 13.14
N LEU A 128 -32.07 9.95 11.89
CA LEU A 128 -33.30 10.67 11.48
C LEU A 128 -34.21 9.73 10.69
#